data_01d1733320ebab2eeb56ce65fc88054d
#
_entry.id   01d1733320ebab2eeb56ce65fc88054d
#
_cell.length_a   1.000
_cell.length_b   1.000
_cell.length_c   1.000
_cell.angle_alpha   90.00
_cell.angle_beta   90.00
_cell.angle_gamma   90.00
#
_symmetry.space_group_name_H-M   'P 1'
#
loop_
_entity.id
_entity.type
_entity.pdbx_description
1 polymer ?
#
loop_
_entity_poly.entity_id
_entity_poly.type
_entity_poly.pdbx_seq_one_letter_code
_entity_poly.pdbx_strand_id
1 'polypeptide(L)'
;PEHVQEIRSWLGSLAADSAARAAVVKQTLDGAVRSLSRRTHDIADAAGDQLTMARRLREDVDRAYDEAIRHIDDASADGTLLRGEVLARWQEFVGTGELLRSLETKVGWLRDRVVGWIRGKPMQAERVTVAVESGLETLILEHAETAAERAEASWRSVQAGQHLLEDSGRDLGRASRDFRQRAERSVRDWQHGVLEMVRTEGAEKRSTARFLAFGVNGLSVALMVVVFAHTAGVSGAEVGIAGGSAVVGQKLLEAVFGDQAVRRLAAAARQDLN
;
A
#
# COMPACT_ATOMS: atom_id res chain seq x y z
N PRO A 1 23.91 -45.06 -59.33
CA PRO A 1 24.02 -44.46 -60.65
C PRO A 1 22.64 -44.15 -61.27
N GLU A 2 21.58 -44.98 -61.03
CA GLU A 2 20.26 -44.82 -61.65
C GLU A 2 19.56 -43.49 -61.32
N HIS A 3 19.54 -43.08 -60.06
CA HIS A 3 18.92 -41.81 -59.64
C HIS A 3 19.56 -40.57 -60.24
N VAL A 4 20.83 -40.63 -60.61
CA VAL A 4 21.52 -39.52 -61.25
C VAL A 4 21.07 -39.37 -62.73
N GLN A 5 20.75 -40.49 -63.41
CA GLN A 5 20.21 -40.45 -64.76
C GLN A 5 18.78 -39.91 -64.81
N GLU A 6 17.92 -40.28 -63.85
CA GLU A 6 16.57 -39.74 -63.74
C GLU A 6 16.57 -38.22 -63.50
N ILE A 7 17.40 -37.73 -62.61
CA ILE A 7 17.56 -36.28 -62.35
C ILE A 7 18.07 -35.56 -63.60
N ARG A 8 19.06 -36.16 -64.32
CA ARG A 8 19.61 -35.58 -65.52
C ARG A 8 18.55 -35.54 -66.66
N SER A 9 17.76 -36.63 -66.82
CA SER A 9 16.67 -36.68 -67.82
C SER A 9 15.59 -35.64 -67.49
N TRP A 10 15.22 -35.51 -66.22
CA TRP A 10 14.24 -34.51 -65.77
C TRP A 10 14.76 -33.08 -66.02
N LEU A 11 16.02 -32.78 -65.66
CA LEU A 11 16.62 -31.48 -65.96
C LEU A 11 16.70 -31.19 -67.45
N GLY A 12 16.97 -32.22 -68.27
CA GLY A 12 16.96 -32.11 -69.74
C GLY A 12 15.59 -31.78 -70.31
N SER A 13 14.51 -32.42 -69.83
CA SER A 13 13.16 -32.09 -70.20
C SER A 13 12.72 -30.69 -69.75
N LEU A 14 13.12 -30.30 -68.56
CA LEU A 14 12.85 -28.95 -68.05
C LEU A 14 13.60 -27.87 -68.87
N ALA A 15 14.81 -28.18 -69.36
CA ALA A 15 15.58 -27.26 -70.22
C ALA A 15 14.95 -27.07 -71.59
N ALA A 16 14.31 -28.12 -72.12
CA ALA A 16 13.71 -28.11 -73.47
C ALA A 16 12.30 -27.46 -73.49
N ASP A 17 11.52 -27.55 -72.40
CA ASP A 17 10.14 -27.09 -72.36
C ASP A 17 9.95 -25.84 -71.46
N SER A 18 9.60 -24.72 -72.07
CA SER A 18 9.34 -23.46 -71.38
C SER A 18 8.09 -23.51 -70.47
N ALA A 19 7.08 -24.27 -70.86
CA ALA A 19 5.86 -24.41 -70.07
C ALA A 19 6.10 -25.25 -68.81
N ALA A 20 6.93 -26.29 -68.88
CA ALA A 20 7.35 -27.09 -67.76
C ALA A 20 8.19 -26.26 -66.76
N ARG A 21 9.08 -25.41 -67.24
CA ARG A 21 9.82 -24.48 -66.39
C ARG A 21 8.91 -23.50 -65.66
N ALA A 22 7.97 -22.89 -66.39
CA ALA A 22 7.00 -21.97 -65.80
C ALA A 22 6.12 -22.65 -64.72
N ALA A 23 5.72 -23.90 -64.94
CA ALA A 23 4.97 -24.67 -63.96
C ALA A 23 5.75 -24.94 -62.67
N VAL A 24 7.03 -25.33 -62.77
CA VAL A 24 7.94 -25.54 -61.63
C VAL A 24 8.18 -24.25 -60.87
N VAL A 25 8.45 -23.16 -61.58
CA VAL A 25 8.64 -21.83 -60.93
C VAL A 25 7.37 -21.40 -60.20
N LYS A 26 6.22 -21.55 -60.84
CA LYS A 26 4.91 -21.23 -60.23
C LYS A 26 4.65 -22.09 -58.98
N GLN A 27 4.87 -23.40 -59.06
CA GLN A 27 4.68 -24.33 -57.93
C GLN A 27 5.62 -23.98 -56.76
N THR A 28 6.89 -23.63 -57.04
CA THR A 28 7.87 -23.22 -56.07
C THR A 28 7.46 -21.89 -55.40
N LEU A 29 7.03 -20.92 -56.21
CA LEU A 29 6.56 -19.63 -55.71
C LEU A 29 5.30 -19.78 -54.84
N ASP A 30 4.31 -20.55 -55.30
CA ASP A 30 3.10 -20.82 -54.54
C ASP A 30 3.42 -21.55 -53.21
N GLY A 31 4.39 -22.46 -53.23
CA GLY A 31 4.88 -23.15 -52.06
C GLY A 31 5.60 -22.18 -51.06
N ALA A 32 6.43 -21.29 -51.60
CA ALA A 32 7.11 -20.28 -50.79
C ALA A 32 6.13 -19.28 -50.14
N VAL A 33 5.16 -18.78 -50.93
CA VAL A 33 4.10 -17.89 -50.43
C VAL A 33 3.27 -18.55 -49.34
N ARG A 34 2.83 -19.81 -49.54
CA ARG A 34 2.09 -20.54 -48.51
C ARG A 34 2.92 -20.79 -47.26
N SER A 35 4.22 -21.10 -47.41
CA SER A 35 5.14 -21.27 -46.25
C SER A 35 5.31 -19.97 -45.49
N LEU A 36 5.51 -18.86 -46.21
CA LEU A 36 5.63 -17.54 -45.60
C LEU A 36 4.36 -17.13 -44.85
N SER A 37 3.21 -17.31 -45.49
CA SER A 37 1.89 -17.02 -44.90
C SER A 37 1.70 -17.79 -43.57
N ARG A 38 2.01 -19.09 -43.54
CA ARG A 38 1.93 -19.88 -42.31
C ARG A 38 2.84 -19.35 -41.21
N ARG A 39 4.12 -19.10 -41.53
CA ARG A 39 5.07 -18.56 -40.57
C ARG A 39 4.64 -17.19 -40.02
N THR A 40 4.01 -16.37 -40.85
CA THR A 40 3.49 -15.07 -40.40
C THR A 40 2.33 -15.25 -39.40
N HIS A 41 1.46 -16.22 -39.62
CA HIS A 41 0.40 -16.56 -38.67
C HIS A 41 0.98 -17.09 -37.35
N ASP A 42 1.91 -18.05 -37.44
CA ASP A 42 2.56 -18.60 -36.23
C ASP A 42 3.22 -17.52 -35.40
N ILE A 43 3.89 -16.54 -36.05
CA ILE A 43 4.51 -15.39 -35.36
C ILE A 43 3.44 -14.47 -34.73
N ALA A 44 2.36 -14.21 -35.44
CA ALA A 44 1.28 -13.36 -34.96
C ALA A 44 0.60 -14.00 -33.74
N ASP A 45 0.35 -15.29 -33.77
CA ASP A 45 -0.24 -16.05 -32.66
C ASP A 45 0.70 -16.03 -31.44
N ALA A 46 1.99 -16.32 -31.66
CA ALA A 46 2.99 -16.26 -30.59
C ALA A 46 3.11 -14.86 -29.96
N ALA A 47 3.04 -13.81 -30.77
CA ALA A 47 3.02 -12.43 -30.25
C ALA A 47 1.75 -12.12 -29.45
N GLY A 48 0.60 -12.64 -29.88
CA GLY A 48 -0.67 -12.56 -29.14
C GLY A 48 -0.60 -13.25 -27.78
N ASP A 49 -0.02 -14.45 -27.74
CA ASP A 49 0.19 -15.20 -26.50
C ASP A 49 1.13 -14.47 -25.54
N GLN A 50 2.23 -13.90 -26.05
CA GLN A 50 3.14 -13.08 -25.25
C GLN A 50 2.45 -11.85 -24.64
N LEU A 51 1.62 -11.15 -25.43
CA LEU A 51 0.87 -10.00 -24.94
C LEU A 51 -0.13 -10.40 -23.84
N THR A 52 -0.82 -11.51 -24.03
CA THR A 52 -1.76 -12.05 -23.07
C THR A 52 -1.04 -12.42 -21.75
N MET A 53 0.10 -13.07 -21.86
CA MET A 53 0.92 -13.41 -20.70
C MET A 53 1.44 -12.16 -19.98
N ALA A 54 1.93 -11.16 -20.71
CA ALA A 54 2.41 -9.91 -20.11
C ALA A 54 1.29 -9.16 -19.34
N ARG A 55 0.08 -9.17 -19.89
CA ARG A 55 -1.11 -8.60 -19.19
C ARG A 55 -1.40 -9.36 -17.91
N ARG A 56 -1.44 -10.69 -17.97
CA ARG A 56 -1.67 -11.53 -16.80
C ARG A 56 -0.63 -11.27 -15.70
N LEU A 57 0.66 -11.23 -16.06
CA LEU A 57 1.73 -10.97 -15.10
C LEU A 57 1.58 -9.58 -14.44
N ARG A 58 1.14 -8.57 -15.20
CA ARG A 58 0.84 -7.24 -14.65
C ARG A 58 -0.35 -7.28 -13.71
N GLU A 59 -1.45 -7.91 -14.09
CA GLU A 59 -2.65 -8.05 -13.25
C GLU A 59 -2.36 -8.78 -11.93
N ASP A 60 -1.44 -9.75 -11.94
CA ASP A 60 -1.03 -10.46 -10.73
C ASP A 60 -0.26 -9.52 -9.76
N VAL A 61 0.59 -8.63 -10.30
CA VAL A 61 1.28 -7.61 -9.50
C VAL A 61 0.27 -6.62 -8.93
N ASP A 62 -0.58 -6.04 -9.79
CA ASP A 62 -1.58 -5.06 -9.38
C ASP A 62 -2.47 -5.64 -8.26
N ARG A 63 -2.91 -6.89 -8.41
CA ARG A 63 -3.71 -7.58 -7.37
C ARG A 63 -2.97 -7.74 -6.05
N ALA A 64 -1.68 -8.10 -6.08
CA ALA A 64 -0.87 -8.27 -4.87
C ALA A 64 -0.71 -6.94 -4.11
N TYR A 65 -0.47 -5.86 -4.81
CA TYR A 65 -0.32 -4.53 -4.19
C TYR A 65 -1.66 -3.92 -3.76
N ASP A 66 -2.74 -4.09 -4.54
CA ASP A 66 -4.08 -3.67 -4.15
C ASP A 66 -4.56 -4.39 -2.87
N GLU A 67 -4.20 -5.66 -2.71
CA GLU A 67 -4.48 -6.40 -1.49
C GLU A 67 -3.67 -5.86 -0.30
N ALA A 68 -2.39 -5.54 -0.51
CA ALA A 68 -1.54 -4.93 0.51
C ALA A 68 -2.09 -3.57 0.96
N ILE A 69 -2.52 -2.72 0.04
CA ILE A 69 -3.14 -1.43 0.34
C ILE A 69 -4.40 -1.64 1.20
N ARG A 70 -5.29 -2.54 0.79
CA ARG A 70 -6.50 -2.85 1.60
C ARG A 70 -6.16 -3.33 3.00
N HIS A 71 -5.14 -4.18 3.16
CA HIS A 71 -4.74 -4.65 4.48
C HIS A 71 -4.15 -3.54 5.36
N ILE A 72 -3.40 -2.59 4.76
CA ILE A 72 -2.92 -1.41 5.48
C ILE A 72 -4.10 -0.55 5.94
N ASP A 73 -5.07 -0.31 5.06
CA ASP A 73 -6.29 0.45 5.38
C ASP A 73 -7.08 -0.21 6.51
N ASP A 74 -7.31 -1.52 6.40
CA ASP A 74 -8.04 -2.29 7.40
C ASP A 74 -7.31 -2.28 8.75
N ALA A 75 -5.99 -2.53 8.77
CA ALA A 75 -5.18 -2.53 9.98
C ALA A 75 -5.07 -1.14 10.63
N SER A 76 -5.13 -0.09 9.81
CA SER A 76 -5.19 1.29 10.30
C SER A 76 -6.56 1.61 10.91
N ALA A 77 -7.65 1.02 10.38
CA ALA A 77 -9.02 1.27 10.80
C ALA A 77 -9.47 0.40 11.98
N ASP A 78 -8.99 -0.85 12.09
CA ASP A 78 -9.44 -1.83 13.10
C ASP A 78 -8.71 -1.75 14.45
N GLY A 79 -7.73 -0.86 14.56
CA GLY A 79 -6.93 -0.68 15.76
C GLY A 79 -5.74 -1.64 15.87
N THR A 80 -5.43 -2.41 14.86
CA THR A 80 -4.25 -3.29 14.82
C THR A 80 -2.97 -2.48 15.03
N LEU A 81 -2.88 -1.28 14.44
CA LEU A 81 -1.79 -0.33 14.65
C LEU A 81 -1.56 0.04 16.12
N LEU A 82 -2.61 -0.01 16.94
CA LEU A 82 -2.54 0.34 18.37
C LEU A 82 -2.10 -0.82 19.26
N ARG A 83 -1.85 -2.01 18.72
CA ARG A 83 -1.43 -3.17 19.49
C ARG A 83 0.07 -3.05 19.87
N GLY A 84 0.47 -3.83 20.85
CA GLY A 84 1.87 -3.92 21.25
C GLY A 84 2.41 -2.62 21.88
N GLU A 85 3.48 -2.08 21.33
CA GLU A 85 4.22 -0.96 21.91
C GLU A 85 3.39 0.33 21.95
N VAL A 86 2.62 0.61 20.90
CA VAL A 86 1.76 1.81 20.84
C VAL A 86 0.76 1.80 22.00
N LEU A 87 0.08 0.68 22.24
CA LEU A 87 -0.86 0.53 23.35
C LEU A 87 -0.16 0.65 24.70
N ALA A 88 1.01 0.05 24.86
CA ALA A 88 1.76 0.14 26.09
C ALA A 88 2.18 1.58 26.40
N ARG A 89 2.69 2.34 25.41
CA ARG A 89 3.06 3.76 25.56
C ARG A 89 1.84 4.64 25.83
N TRP A 90 0.72 4.33 25.17
CA TRP A 90 -0.53 5.01 25.44
C TRP A 90 -1.03 4.79 26.88
N GLN A 91 -1.01 3.55 27.36
CA GLN A 91 -1.39 3.23 28.76
C GLN A 91 -0.46 3.91 29.76
N GLU A 92 0.86 3.97 29.49
CA GLU A 92 1.82 4.72 30.30
C GLU A 92 1.49 6.21 30.30
N PHE A 93 1.10 6.78 29.16
CA PHE A 93 0.73 8.18 29.03
C PHE A 93 -0.58 8.49 29.76
N VAL A 94 -1.63 7.73 29.55
CA VAL A 94 -2.97 7.94 30.15
C VAL A 94 -2.96 7.61 31.65
N GLY A 95 -2.10 6.69 32.08
CA GLY A 95 -2.05 6.22 33.48
C GLY A 95 -3.18 5.27 33.85
N THR A 96 -2.97 4.48 34.88
CA THR A 96 -3.93 3.47 35.34
C THR A 96 -5.02 4.08 36.24
N GLY A 97 -5.99 4.77 35.66
CA GLY A 97 -7.28 5.00 36.33
C GLY A 97 -7.50 6.34 37.01
N GLU A 98 -6.53 7.22 37.22
CA GLU A 98 -6.79 8.56 37.82
C GLU A 98 -7.58 9.46 36.84
N LEU A 99 -7.28 9.39 35.56
CA LEU A 99 -7.97 10.16 34.52
C LEU A 99 -9.40 9.65 34.34
N LEU A 100 -9.61 8.31 34.35
CA LEU A 100 -10.91 7.68 34.26
C LEU A 100 -11.85 8.06 35.43
N ARG A 101 -11.35 8.08 36.65
CA ARG A 101 -12.13 8.54 37.81
C ARG A 101 -12.49 10.02 37.74
N SER A 102 -11.69 10.82 37.05
CA SER A 102 -11.94 12.25 36.84
C SER A 102 -12.99 12.54 35.77
N LEU A 103 -13.23 11.59 34.84
CA LEU A 103 -14.19 11.72 33.73
C LEU A 103 -15.67 11.60 34.19
N GLU A 104 -15.91 10.99 35.32
CA GLU A 104 -17.26 10.80 35.85
C GLU A 104 -17.86 12.08 36.48
N THR A 105 -17.07 13.12 36.71
CA THR A 105 -17.49 14.34 37.40
C THR A 105 -17.41 15.58 36.49
N LYS A 106 -18.57 16.11 36.08
CA LYS A 106 -18.88 17.43 35.42
C LYS A 106 -17.88 18.05 34.43
N VAL A 107 -18.34 18.20 33.20
CA VAL A 107 -17.62 18.55 31.94
C VAL A 107 -16.79 19.85 31.96
N GLY A 108 -17.12 20.86 32.72
CA GLY A 108 -16.45 22.16 32.70
C GLY A 108 -15.09 22.22 33.43
N TRP A 109 -14.98 21.53 34.56
CA TRP A 109 -13.77 21.43 35.39
C TRP A 109 -12.76 20.44 34.78
N LEU A 110 -13.23 19.49 33.99
CA LEU A 110 -12.45 18.47 33.33
C LEU A 110 -11.42 19.06 32.36
N ARG A 111 -11.81 20.07 31.63
CA ARG A 111 -10.98 20.72 30.60
C ARG A 111 -9.70 21.33 31.15
N ASP A 112 -9.78 22.06 32.26
CA ASP A 112 -8.61 22.73 32.88
C ASP A 112 -7.68 21.70 33.51
N ARG A 113 -8.21 20.61 34.02
CA ARG A 113 -7.44 19.51 34.63
C ARG A 113 -6.72 18.67 33.60
N VAL A 114 -7.35 18.39 32.44
CA VAL A 114 -6.74 17.70 31.29
C VAL A 114 -5.56 18.52 30.75
N VAL A 115 -5.74 19.83 30.58
CA VAL A 115 -4.67 20.72 30.11
C VAL A 115 -3.50 20.77 31.11
N GLY A 116 -3.80 20.79 32.42
CA GLY A 116 -2.79 20.74 33.49
C GLY A 116 -2.04 19.41 33.55
N TRP A 117 -2.73 18.31 33.29
CA TRP A 117 -2.15 16.97 33.27
C TRP A 117 -1.22 16.74 32.06
N ILE A 118 -1.60 17.21 30.88
CA ILE A 118 -0.78 17.15 29.66
C ILE A 118 0.51 17.94 29.81
N ARG A 119 0.47 19.08 30.53
CA ARG A 119 1.66 19.89 30.88
C ARG A 119 2.71 19.12 31.64
N GLY A 120 2.29 18.17 32.48
CA GLY A 120 3.20 17.41 33.35
C GLY A 120 3.93 16.26 32.68
N LYS A 121 3.56 15.87 31.45
CA LYS A 121 4.07 14.66 30.82
C LYS A 121 4.51 14.83 29.33
N PRO A 122 5.38 15.80 29.00
CA PRO A 122 5.79 16.05 27.62
C PRO A 122 6.55 14.87 26.98
N MET A 123 7.42 14.21 27.74
CA MET A 123 8.23 13.09 27.25
C MET A 123 7.42 11.84 26.94
N GLN A 124 6.35 11.57 27.68
CA GLN A 124 5.49 10.43 27.41
C GLN A 124 4.66 10.64 26.15
N ALA A 125 4.21 11.86 25.89
CA ALA A 125 3.51 12.23 24.66
C ALA A 125 4.38 11.98 23.43
N GLU A 126 5.64 12.41 23.47
CA GLU A 126 6.61 12.21 22.40
C GLU A 126 6.87 10.72 22.14
N ARG A 127 7.00 9.90 23.18
CA ARG A 127 7.19 8.44 23.05
C ARG A 127 6.02 7.74 22.36
N VAL A 128 4.78 8.15 22.61
CA VAL A 128 3.64 7.60 21.91
C VAL A 128 3.64 8.01 20.44
N THR A 129 3.98 9.26 20.13
CA THR A 129 4.10 9.72 18.75
C THR A 129 5.12 8.88 17.97
N VAL A 130 6.31 8.70 18.53
CA VAL A 130 7.37 7.87 17.92
C VAL A 130 6.91 6.41 17.76
N ALA A 131 6.18 5.86 18.74
CA ALA A 131 5.66 4.50 18.63
C ALA A 131 4.60 4.35 17.51
N VAL A 132 3.73 5.35 17.33
CA VAL A 132 2.74 5.37 16.22
C VAL A 132 3.44 5.46 14.87
N GLU A 133 4.43 6.36 14.73
CA GLU A 133 5.23 6.49 13.52
C GLU A 133 5.91 5.16 13.15
N SER A 134 6.63 4.58 14.09
CA SER A 134 7.32 3.30 13.91
C SER A 134 6.35 2.16 13.62
N GLY A 135 5.18 2.15 14.25
CA GLY A 135 4.14 1.15 14.00
C GLY A 135 3.58 1.24 12.59
N LEU A 136 3.25 2.45 12.12
CA LEU A 136 2.74 2.68 10.77
C LEU A 136 3.79 2.35 9.71
N GLU A 137 5.04 2.76 9.94
CA GLU A 137 6.16 2.45 9.06
C GLU A 137 6.39 0.93 8.94
N THR A 138 6.35 0.22 10.06
CA THR A 138 6.47 -1.24 10.12
C THR A 138 5.33 -1.91 9.36
N LEU A 139 4.10 -1.46 9.55
CA LEU A 139 2.90 -1.97 8.87
C LEU A 139 3.03 -1.83 7.34
N ILE A 140 3.40 -0.63 6.87
CA ILE A 140 3.58 -0.37 5.43
C ILE A 140 4.68 -1.27 4.85
N LEU A 141 5.81 -1.40 5.55
CA LEU A 141 6.93 -2.23 5.09
C LEU A 141 6.55 -3.71 5.04
N GLU A 142 5.90 -4.24 6.07
CA GLU A 142 5.49 -5.65 6.14
C GLU A 142 4.54 -6.03 5.00
N HIS A 143 3.54 -5.19 4.73
CA HIS A 143 2.60 -5.44 3.65
C HIS A 143 3.22 -5.25 2.26
N ALA A 144 4.15 -4.30 2.10
CA ALA A 144 4.89 -4.14 0.85
C ALA A 144 5.83 -5.32 0.57
N GLU A 145 6.52 -5.85 1.59
CA GLU A 145 7.33 -7.08 1.47
C GLU A 145 6.45 -8.26 1.06
N THR A 146 5.33 -8.46 1.74
CA THR A 146 4.38 -9.53 1.43
C THR A 146 3.85 -9.42 -0.01
N ALA A 147 3.54 -8.22 -0.48
CA ALA A 147 3.08 -7.99 -1.85
C ALA A 147 4.18 -8.32 -2.87
N ALA A 148 5.42 -7.89 -2.61
CA ALA A 148 6.56 -8.18 -3.48
C ALA A 148 6.83 -9.69 -3.57
N GLU A 149 6.82 -10.41 -2.44
CA GLU A 149 6.97 -11.87 -2.41
C GLU A 149 5.87 -12.58 -3.19
N ARG A 150 4.60 -12.17 -3.05
CA ARG A 150 3.48 -12.76 -3.78
C ARG A 150 3.55 -12.47 -5.28
N ALA A 151 3.90 -11.26 -5.67
CA ALA A 151 4.08 -10.87 -7.06
C ALA A 151 5.19 -11.71 -7.71
N GLU A 152 6.34 -11.81 -7.06
CA GLU A 152 7.45 -12.62 -7.55
C GLU A 152 7.09 -14.11 -7.63
N ALA A 153 6.41 -14.67 -6.63
CA ALA A 153 5.96 -16.05 -6.62
C ALA A 153 5.00 -16.34 -7.79
N SER A 154 4.08 -15.41 -8.10
CA SER A 154 3.20 -15.51 -9.26
C SER A 154 4.00 -15.55 -10.56
N TRP A 155 4.98 -14.66 -10.72
CA TRP A 155 5.84 -14.64 -11.90
C TRP A 155 6.70 -15.90 -12.02
N ARG A 156 7.24 -16.42 -10.93
CA ARG A 156 7.97 -17.70 -10.91
C ARG A 156 7.12 -18.91 -11.29
N SER A 157 5.83 -18.84 -11.15
CA SER A 157 4.91 -19.92 -11.50
C SER A 157 4.78 -20.16 -13.01
N VAL A 158 5.20 -19.21 -13.85
CA VAL A 158 5.13 -19.27 -15.31
C VAL A 158 6.49 -19.04 -15.97
N GLN A 159 6.78 -19.78 -17.03
CA GLN A 159 8.10 -19.77 -17.68
C GLN A 159 8.50 -18.36 -18.17
N ALA A 160 7.57 -17.62 -18.76
CA ALA A 160 7.83 -16.25 -19.21
C ALA A 160 8.22 -15.32 -18.06
N GLY A 161 7.56 -15.46 -16.91
CA GLY A 161 7.89 -14.71 -15.69
C GLY A 161 9.25 -15.09 -15.14
N GLN A 162 9.59 -16.39 -15.11
CA GLN A 162 10.92 -16.87 -14.68
C GLN A 162 12.04 -16.22 -15.51
N HIS A 163 11.91 -16.22 -16.83
CA HIS A 163 12.91 -15.58 -17.69
C HIS A 163 13.05 -14.07 -17.43
N LEU A 164 11.94 -13.37 -17.24
CA LEU A 164 11.98 -11.94 -16.93
C LEU A 164 12.63 -11.65 -15.57
N LEU A 165 12.40 -12.50 -14.56
CA LEU A 165 13.04 -12.38 -13.25
C LEU A 165 14.55 -12.65 -13.34
N GLU A 166 14.97 -13.70 -14.07
CA GLU A 166 16.37 -14.03 -14.32
C GLU A 166 17.10 -12.89 -15.07
N ASP A 167 16.49 -12.39 -16.14
CA ASP A 167 17.04 -11.29 -16.94
C ASP A 167 17.15 -9.98 -16.17
N SER A 168 16.28 -9.74 -15.21
CA SER A 168 16.30 -8.52 -14.39
C SER A 168 17.56 -8.42 -13.52
N GLY A 169 18.12 -9.56 -13.09
CA GLY A 169 19.25 -9.65 -12.17
C GLY A 169 19.01 -8.99 -10.80
N ARG A 170 17.74 -8.71 -10.46
CA ARG A 170 17.31 -8.04 -9.22
C ARG A 170 16.49 -8.99 -8.37
N ASP A 171 16.61 -8.87 -7.06
CA ASP A 171 15.69 -9.45 -6.10
C ASP A 171 14.42 -8.58 -6.07
N LEU A 172 13.39 -9.02 -6.79
CA LEU A 172 12.09 -8.32 -6.89
C LEU A 172 11.07 -8.83 -5.86
N GLY A 173 11.42 -9.91 -5.11
CA GLY A 173 10.59 -10.44 -4.04
C GLY A 173 10.66 -9.63 -2.75
N ARG A 174 11.33 -8.49 -2.76
CA ARG A 174 11.48 -7.61 -1.60
C ARG A 174 11.18 -6.17 -1.94
N ALA A 175 10.71 -5.42 -0.94
CA ALA A 175 10.60 -3.98 -1.05
C ALA A 175 11.97 -3.35 -1.32
N SER A 176 12.03 -2.40 -2.24
CA SER A 176 13.28 -1.74 -2.61
C SER A 176 13.87 -0.96 -1.42
N ARG A 177 15.19 -0.80 -1.38
CA ARG A 177 15.86 0.00 -0.33
C ARG A 177 15.30 1.43 -0.25
N ASP A 178 14.97 2.01 -1.39
CA ASP A 178 14.38 3.36 -1.46
C ASP A 178 12.94 3.39 -0.94
N PHE A 179 12.24 2.24 -0.93
CA PHE A 179 10.86 2.16 -0.45
C PHE A 179 10.78 2.50 1.03
N ARG A 180 11.69 1.97 1.86
CA ARG A 180 11.77 2.32 3.28
C ARG A 180 11.85 3.83 3.49
N GLN A 181 12.78 4.49 2.80
CA GLN A 181 12.94 5.96 2.92
C GLN A 181 11.71 6.74 2.40
N ARG A 182 11.00 6.19 1.40
CA ARG A 182 9.73 6.78 0.94
C ARG A 182 8.64 6.61 1.97
N ALA A 183 8.50 5.42 2.56
CA ALA A 183 7.54 5.15 3.62
C ALA A 183 7.76 6.07 4.83
N GLU A 184 9.01 6.20 5.32
CA GLU A 184 9.39 7.13 6.39
C GLU A 184 9.01 8.58 6.06
N ARG A 185 9.23 9.03 4.83
CA ARG A 185 8.84 10.38 4.39
C ARG A 185 7.33 10.53 4.33
N SER A 186 6.62 9.57 3.74
CA SER A 186 5.15 9.62 3.65
C SER A 186 4.50 9.65 5.03
N VAL A 187 5.00 8.87 5.98
CA VAL A 187 4.50 8.89 7.37
C VAL A 187 4.74 10.26 8.01
N ARG A 188 5.92 10.87 7.82
CA ARG A 188 6.20 12.22 8.33
C ARG A 188 5.35 13.30 7.65
N ASP A 189 5.16 13.21 6.34
CA ASP A 189 4.36 14.17 5.58
C ASP A 189 2.88 14.08 5.99
N TRP A 190 2.35 12.87 6.14
CA TRP A 190 1.02 12.64 6.71
C TRP A 190 0.88 13.23 8.11
N GLN A 191 1.85 12.99 8.98
CA GLN A 191 1.87 13.55 10.32
C GLN A 191 1.83 15.08 10.30
N HIS A 192 2.62 15.72 9.44
CA HIS A 192 2.61 17.18 9.26
C HIS A 192 1.25 17.68 8.74
N GLY A 193 0.64 16.96 7.80
CA GLY A 193 -0.70 17.26 7.28
C GLY A 193 -1.76 17.22 8.38
N VAL A 194 -1.76 16.17 9.21
CA VAL A 194 -2.66 16.04 10.36
C VAL A 194 -2.44 17.18 11.37
N LEU A 195 -1.18 17.52 11.65
CA LEU A 195 -0.87 18.61 12.56
C LEU A 195 -1.34 19.98 12.06
N GLU A 196 -1.19 20.25 10.78
CA GLU A 196 -1.66 21.47 10.15
C GLU A 196 -3.19 21.56 10.13
N MET A 197 -3.83 20.43 9.86
CA MET A 197 -5.30 20.31 9.94
C MET A 197 -5.82 20.60 11.36
N VAL A 198 -5.16 20.06 12.39
CA VAL A 198 -5.47 20.33 13.80
C VAL A 198 -5.27 21.81 14.12
N ARG A 199 -4.23 22.46 13.58
CA ARG A 199 -4.01 23.91 13.76
C ARG A 199 -5.12 24.73 13.13
N THR A 200 -5.51 24.40 11.91
CA THR A 200 -6.51 25.15 11.14
C THR A 200 -7.90 25.03 11.77
N GLU A 201 -8.35 23.82 12.04
CA GLU A 201 -9.64 23.58 12.72
C GLU A 201 -9.67 24.11 14.17
N GLY A 202 -8.49 24.13 14.79
CA GLY A 202 -8.33 24.60 16.17
C GLY A 202 -8.29 26.11 16.34
N ALA A 203 -7.91 26.85 15.29
CA ALA A 203 -7.77 28.30 15.35
C ALA A 203 -9.09 29.02 15.61
N GLU A 204 -10.22 28.45 15.22
CA GLU A 204 -11.56 29.03 15.38
C GLU A 204 -12.08 28.98 16.84
N LYS A 205 -11.48 28.17 17.71
CA LYS A 205 -11.94 28.01 19.11
C LYS A 205 -10.88 28.45 20.11
N ARG A 206 -11.22 29.40 20.99
CA ARG A 206 -10.35 29.89 22.07
C ARG A 206 -9.73 28.78 22.96
N SER A 207 -10.39 27.62 23.05
CA SER A 207 -9.91 26.45 23.78
C SER A 207 -8.73 25.76 23.10
N THR A 208 -8.82 25.65 21.78
CA THR A 208 -7.80 25.00 20.95
C THR A 208 -6.60 25.92 20.76
N ALA A 209 -6.82 27.21 20.55
CA ALA A 209 -5.74 28.20 20.48
C ALA A 209 -4.86 28.18 21.75
N ARG A 210 -5.50 28.00 22.92
CA ARG A 210 -4.79 27.88 24.20
C ARG A 210 -4.02 26.54 24.31
N PHE A 211 -4.55 25.45 23.74
CA PHE A 211 -3.91 24.14 23.68
C PHE A 211 -2.70 24.15 22.73
N LEU A 212 -2.83 24.78 21.57
CA LEU A 212 -1.74 24.96 20.60
C LEU A 212 -0.62 25.90 21.12
N ALA A 213 -0.94 26.83 22.02
CA ALA A 213 0.06 27.69 22.67
C ALA A 213 1.04 26.91 23.58
N PHE A 214 0.77 25.65 23.87
CA PHE A 214 1.71 24.76 24.61
C PHE A 214 2.80 24.15 23.71
N GLY A 215 2.89 24.53 22.45
CA GLY A 215 3.95 24.12 21.53
C GLY A 215 3.86 22.67 21.08
N VAL A 216 5.02 22.05 20.74
CA VAL A 216 5.15 20.71 20.17
C VAL A 216 4.42 19.63 20.98
N ASN A 217 4.38 19.75 22.30
CA ASN A 217 3.74 18.77 23.18
C ASN A 217 2.21 18.72 23.03
N GLY A 218 1.57 19.88 22.81
CA GLY A 218 0.13 19.94 22.52
C GLY A 218 -0.22 19.32 21.16
N LEU A 219 0.67 19.49 20.20
CA LEU A 219 0.55 18.92 18.88
C LEU A 219 0.69 17.39 18.86
N SER A 220 1.69 16.86 19.58
CA SER A 220 1.88 15.41 19.69
C SER A 220 0.66 14.73 20.32
N VAL A 221 0.06 15.35 21.32
CA VAL A 221 -1.18 14.86 21.93
C VAL A 221 -2.35 14.93 20.96
N ALA A 222 -2.47 15.99 20.17
CA ALA A 222 -3.52 16.10 19.16
C ALA A 222 -3.39 15.02 18.08
N LEU A 223 -2.18 14.75 17.60
CA LEU A 223 -1.92 13.66 16.66
C LEU A 223 -2.31 12.30 17.24
N MET A 224 -1.83 11.98 18.44
CA MET A 224 -2.21 10.74 19.13
C MET A 224 -3.72 10.55 19.18
N VAL A 225 -4.40 11.62 19.55
CA VAL A 225 -5.82 11.57 19.77
C VAL A 225 -6.57 11.42 18.44
N VAL A 226 -6.10 12.03 17.36
CA VAL A 226 -6.64 11.80 16.00
C VAL A 226 -6.43 10.34 15.60
N VAL A 227 -5.24 9.78 15.78
CA VAL A 227 -4.97 8.37 15.50
C VAL A 227 -5.85 7.45 16.32
N PHE A 228 -6.01 7.71 17.63
CA PHE A 228 -6.88 6.91 18.49
C PHE A 228 -8.37 7.05 18.19
N ALA A 229 -8.86 8.23 17.83
CA ALA A 229 -10.24 8.41 17.40
C ALA A 229 -10.52 7.68 16.09
N HIS A 230 -9.52 7.59 15.22
CA HIS A 230 -9.59 6.91 13.96
C HIS A 230 -9.72 5.39 14.13
N THR A 231 -8.96 4.82 15.05
CA THR A 231 -8.92 3.37 15.27
C THR A 231 -9.95 2.87 16.27
N ALA A 232 -10.43 3.70 17.19
CA ALA A 232 -11.39 3.31 18.22
C ALA A 232 -12.86 3.46 17.80
N GLY A 233 -13.15 4.19 16.70
CA GLY A 233 -14.53 4.48 16.28
C GLY A 233 -15.26 3.34 15.57
N VAL A 234 -14.59 2.24 15.23
CA VAL A 234 -15.14 1.19 14.34
C VAL A 234 -15.56 -0.09 15.06
N SER A 235 -15.11 -0.37 16.26
CA SER A 235 -15.45 -1.64 16.92
C SER A 235 -15.81 -1.51 18.40
N GLY A 236 -17.02 -1.05 18.64
CA GLY A 236 -17.60 -1.03 19.98
C GLY A 236 -17.90 -2.42 20.57
N ALA A 237 -17.62 -3.53 19.88
CA ALA A 237 -18.05 -4.86 20.31
C ALA A 237 -16.91 -5.85 20.67
N GLU A 238 -15.68 -5.65 20.21
CA GLU A 238 -14.61 -6.66 20.40
C GLU A 238 -13.43 -6.22 21.28
N VAL A 239 -13.41 -4.99 21.76
CA VAL A 239 -12.28 -4.43 22.50
C VAL A 239 -12.47 -4.52 24.00
N GLY A 240 -12.53 -5.73 24.53
CA GLY A 240 -12.68 -5.99 25.97
C GLY A 240 -11.48 -5.56 26.84
N ILE A 241 -10.32 -5.21 26.28
CA ILE A 241 -9.13 -4.80 27.01
C ILE A 241 -8.64 -3.39 26.60
N ALA A 242 -8.78 -3.00 25.33
CA ALA A 242 -8.44 -1.66 24.84
C ALA A 242 -9.60 -0.64 24.99
N GLY A 243 -10.83 -1.10 25.20
CA GLY A 243 -12.05 -0.28 25.21
C GLY A 243 -12.05 0.88 26.21
N GLY A 244 -11.43 0.72 27.35
CA GLY A 244 -11.35 1.79 28.36
C GLY A 244 -10.47 2.95 27.92
N SER A 245 -9.32 2.68 27.31
CA SER A 245 -8.35 3.72 26.90
C SER A 245 -8.77 4.46 25.63
N ALA A 246 -9.49 3.79 24.73
CA ALA A 246 -10.03 4.39 23.52
C ALA A 246 -11.18 5.37 23.82
N VAL A 247 -12.10 4.99 24.72
CA VAL A 247 -13.18 5.87 25.19
C VAL A 247 -12.61 7.10 25.89
N VAL A 248 -11.53 6.94 26.66
CA VAL A 248 -10.83 8.08 27.28
C VAL A 248 -10.24 9.02 26.23
N GLY A 249 -9.57 8.49 25.22
CA GLY A 249 -9.02 9.28 24.12
C GLY A 249 -10.13 10.07 23.40
N GLN A 250 -11.24 9.42 23.05
CA GLN A 250 -12.38 10.07 22.43
C GLN A 250 -12.99 11.17 23.30
N LYS A 251 -13.23 10.90 24.58
CA LYS A 251 -13.76 11.89 25.53
C LYS A 251 -12.80 13.06 25.74
N LEU A 252 -11.51 12.81 25.74
CA LEU A 252 -10.48 13.84 25.80
C LEU A 252 -10.55 14.79 24.60
N LEU A 253 -10.71 14.22 23.41
CA LEU A 253 -10.88 14.99 22.17
C LEU A 253 -12.17 15.80 22.16
N GLU A 254 -13.28 15.16 22.48
CA GLU A 254 -14.58 15.81 22.56
C GLU A 254 -14.52 17.00 23.54
N ALA A 255 -13.80 16.86 24.65
CA ALA A 255 -13.63 17.91 25.64
C ALA A 255 -12.74 19.06 25.11
N VAL A 256 -11.73 18.79 24.30
CA VAL A 256 -10.75 19.79 23.80
C VAL A 256 -11.25 20.44 22.52
N PHE A 257 -11.69 19.67 21.52
CA PHE A 257 -12.04 20.15 20.20
C PHE A 257 -13.56 20.24 19.97
N GLY A 258 -14.35 19.52 20.73
CA GLY A 258 -15.78 19.32 20.54
C GLY A 258 -16.07 18.20 19.52
N ASP A 259 -17.19 17.51 19.72
CA ASP A 259 -17.60 16.32 19.01
C ASP A 259 -17.58 16.45 17.46
N GLN A 260 -18.05 17.58 16.93
CA GLN A 260 -18.07 17.81 15.46
C GLN A 260 -16.69 18.01 14.86
N ALA A 261 -15.77 18.68 15.57
CA ALA A 261 -14.41 18.89 15.07
C ALA A 261 -13.62 17.60 15.07
N VAL A 262 -13.82 16.76 16.10
CA VAL A 262 -13.20 15.41 16.18
C VAL A 262 -13.62 14.54 15.01
N ARG A 263 -14.91 14.50 14.69
CA ARG A 263 -15.40 13.70 13.55
C ARG A 263 -14.84 14.20 12.21
N ARG A 264 -14.73 15.51 12.01
CA ARG A 264 -14.14 16.08 10.79
C ARG A 264 -12.64 15.78 10.70
N LEU A 265 -11.90 15.96 11.78
CA LEU A 265 -10.47 15.64 11.85
C LEU A 265 -10.21 14.14 11.58
N ALA A 266 -11.01 13.25 12.16
CA ALA A 266 -10.90 11.82 11.92
C ALA A 266 -11.21 11.44 10.47
N ALA A 267 -12.25 12.04 9.86
CA ALA A 267 -12.60 11.81 8.47
C ALA A 267 -11.52 12.32 7.50
N ALA A 268 -10.97 13.50 7.75
CA ALA A 268 -9.95 14.10 6.91
C ALA A 268 -8.60 13.36 7.05
N ALA A 269 -8.20 12.96 8.25
CA ALA A 269 -7.00 12.14 8.46
C ALA A 269 -7.06 10.77 7.76
N ARG A 270 -8.27 10.19 7.64
CA ARG A 270 -8.50 8.99 6.84
C ARG A 270 -8.27 9.22 5.35
N GLN A 271 -8.77 10.35 4.86
CA GLN A 271 -8.68 10.69 3.44
C GLN A 271 -7.24 10.99 3.02
N ASP A 272 -6.42 11.52 3.93
CA ASP A 272 -4.99 11.80 3.68
C ASP A 272 -4.10 10.55 3.78
N LEU A 273 -4.56 9.49 4.44
CA LEU A 273 -3.81 8.24 4.56
C LEU A 273 -3.99 7.33 3.32
N ASN A 274 -5.12 7.46 2.62
CA ASN A 274 -5.44 6.71 1.40
C ASN A 274 -4.91 7.40 0.14
#